data_437942d3249dac5017d77da5c33597c5
#
_entry.id   437942d3249dac5017d77da5c33597c5
#
_cell.length_a   1.000
_cell.length_b   1.000
_cell.length_c   1.000
_cell.angle_alpha   90.00
_cell.angle_beta   90.00
_cell.angle_gamma   90.00
#
_symmetry.space_group_name_H-M   'P 1'
#
loop_
_entity.id
_entity.type
_entity.pdbx_description
1 polymer ?
#
loop_
_entity_poly.entity_id
_entity_poly.type
_entity_poly.pdbx_seq_one_letter_code
_entity_poly.pdbx_strand_id
1 'polypeptide(L)'
;MFIFLLSLIISLNIYAGDNKNYCFSPKQDMGDSTYWASSAIDFFTAGNYEKVIEVVDSCFEYYAEDAIYQQNKLKNANAPIPPEGIVGYFEREQVFANYALNDLSMALWSKARSAEKLGKKDVAMDAYSKCIFLEYGRAWDPKGWFWNPSKDCIKRGRGLLK
;
A
#
# COMPACT_ATOMS: atom_id res chain seq x y z
N MET A 1 25.07 22.89 -56.48
CA MET A 1 23.97 22.09 -55.88
C MET A 1 24.48 21.59 -54.55
N PHE A 2 24.22 22.36 -53.47
CA PHE A 2 24.67 22.02 -52.11
C PHE A 2 23.57 21.20 -51.43
N ILE A 3 23.89 19.96 -51.06
CA ILE A 3 23.00 19.08 -50.33
C ILE A 3 23.25 19.32 -48.82
N PHE A 4 22.29 19.97 -48.12
CA PHE A 4 22.29 20.09 -46.67
C PHE A 4 21.81 18.76 -46.06
N LEU A 5 22.73 18.00 -45.46
CA LEU A 5 22.41 16.85 -44.62
C LEU A 5 21.94 17.37 -43.24
N LEU A 6 20.64 17.30 -43.02
CA LEU A 6 20.01 17.61 -41.71
C LEU A 6 20.18 16.38 -40.81
N SER A 7 21.18 16.42 -39.91
CA SER A 7 21.36 15.37 -38.89
C SER A 7 20.31 15.53 -37.79
N LEU A 8 19.34 14.63 -37.76
CA LEU A 8 18.32 14.52 -36.72
C LEU A 8 18.97 13.91 -35.45
N ILE A 9 19.30 14.74 -34.46
CA ILE A 9 19.77 14.27 -33.14
C ILE A 9 18.55 13.84 -32.35
N ILE A 10 18.30 12.53 -32.29
CA ILE A 10 17.31 11.93 -31.40
C ILE A 10 17.92 11.91 -30.00
N SER A 11 17.51 12.84 -29.12
CA SER A 11 17.85 12.83 -27.70
C SER A 11 17.10 11.67 -27.02
N LEU A 12 17.79 10.56 -26.82
CA LEU A 12 17.33 9.48 -25.93
C LEU A 12 17.37 10.02 -24.49
N ASN A 13 16.23 10.46 -23.99
CA ASN A 13 16.06 10.67 -22.55
C ASN A 13 16.09 9.29 -21.87
N ILE A 14 17.28 8.87 -21.42
CA ILE A 14 17.42 7.73 -20.51
C ILE A 14 16.83 8.21 -19.18
N TYR A 15 15.59 7.83 -18.89
CA TYR A 15 15.05 7.91 -17.52
C TYR A 15 15.91 6.99 -16.68
N ALA A 16 16.84 7.57 -15.92
CA ALA A 16 17.50 6.86 -14.82
C ALA A 16 16.38 6.52 -13.81
N GLY A 17 15.91 5.30 -13.84
CA GLY A 17 14.95 4.80 -12.84
C GLY A 17 15.57 4.97 -11.46
N ASP A 18 14.84 5.54 -10.53
CA ASP A 18 15.24 5.64 -9.13
C ASP A 18 15.39 4.20 -8.58
N ASN A 19 16.66 3.73 -8.49
CA ASN A 19 17.02 2.40 -8.00
C ASN A 19 16.86 2.26 -6.48
N LYS A 20 16.06 3.11 -5.85
CA LYS A 20 15.82 3.06 -4.42
C LYS A 20 15.05 1.80 -4.05
N ASN A 21 15.65 0.99 -3.17
CA ASN A 21 14.99 -0.19 -2.62
C ASN A 21 14.01 0.24 -1.51
N TYR A 22 12.72 0.04 -1.74
CA TYR A 22 11.66 0.38 -0.79
C TYR A 22 11.31 -0.77 0.15
N CYS A 23 11.87 -1.96 -0.05
CA CYS A 23 11.59 -3.11 0.80
C CYS A 23 12.35 -3.09 2.13
N PHE A 24 13.41 -2.31 2.22
CA PHE A 24 14.24 -2.24 3.43
C PHE A 24 14.42 -0.79 3.87
N SER A 25 14.18 -0.55 5.16
CA SER A 25 14.28 0.79 5.73
C SER A 25 15.74 1.24 5.83
N PRO A 26 16.07 2.45 5.35
CA PRO A 26 17.37 3.07 5.63
C PRO A 26 17.42 3.66 7.04
N LYS A 27 16.31 3.65 7.80
CA LYS A 27 16.18 4.24 9.13
C LYS A 27 16.22 3.13 10.18
N GLN A 28 17.07 3.27 11.20
CA GLN A 28 17.22 2.26 12.27
C GLN A 28 15.99 2.15 13.19
N ASP A 29 15.20 3.21 13.29
CA ASP A 29 14.04 3.35 14.17
C ASP A 29 12.71 3.04 13.47
N MET A 30 12.73 2.60 12.23
CA MET A 30 11.56 2.27 11.43
C MET A 30 11.65 0.87 10.85
N GLY A 31 10.70 0.01 11.16
CA GLY A 31 10.61 -1.34 10.59
C GLY A 31 10.47 -1.32 9.06
N ASP A 32 10.97 -2.36 8.41
CA ASP A 32 11.03 -2.45 6.94
C ASP A 32 9.63 -2.42 6.31
N SER A 33 8.66 -3.20 6.84
CA SER A 33 7.28 -3.20 6.34
C SER A 33 6.60 -1.84 6.52
N THR A 34 6.87 -1.16 7.65
CA THR A 34 6.35 0.19 7.91
C THR A 34 6.93 1.21 6.94
N TYR A 35 8.24 1.11 6.64
CA TYR A 35 8.88 1.96 5.65
C TYR A 35 8.29 1.76 4.25
N TRP A 36 8.09 0.51 3.84
CA TRP A 36 7.45 0.16 2.58
C TRP A 36 6.02 0.72 2.48
N ALA A 37 5.16 0.42 3.47
CA ALA A 37 3.78 0.87 3.48
C ALA A 37 3.67 2.40 3.51
N SER A 38 4.49 3.08 4.35
CA SER A 38 4.50 4.54 4.41
C SER A 38 4.99 5.17 3.10
N SER A 39 6.01 4.58 2.45
CA SER A 39 6.47 5.05 1.13
C SER A 39 5.36 4.97 0.08
N ALA A 40 4.57 3.89 0.07
CA ALA A 40 3.42 3.76 -0.83
C ALA A 40 2.37 4.86 -0.57
N ILE A 41 2.11 5.18 0.70
CA ILE A 41 1.17 6.25 1.10
C ILE A 41 1.70 7.63 0.70
N ASP A 42 2.99 7.88 0.88
CA ASP A 42 3.62 9.14 0.49
C ASP A 42 3.48 9.38 -1.02
N PHE A 43 3.74 8.36 -1.84
CA PHE A 43 3.53 8.44 -3.29
C PHE A 43 2.04 8.61 -3.64
N PHE A 44 1.14 7.94 -2.94
CA PHE A 44 -0.30 8.11 -3.14
C PHE A 44 -0.74 9.55 -2.86
N THR A 45 -0.27 10.12 -1.76
CA THR A 45 -0.57 11.50 -1.35
C THR A 45 -0.02 12.52 -2.33
N ALA A 46 1.17 12.24 -2.90
CA ALA A 46 1.79 13.05 -3.93
C ALA A 46 1.13 12.90 -5.33
N GLY A 47 0.17 11.97 -5.48
CA GLY A 47 -0.50 11.70 -6.77
C GLY A 47 0.33 10.86 -7.74
N ASN A 48 1.45 10.27 -7.31
CA ASN A 48 2.31 9.43 -8.13
C ASN A 48 1.82 7.97 -8.09
N TYR A 49 0.68 7.73 -8.72
CA TYR A 49 -0.07 6.47 -8.62
C TYR A 49 0.65 5.27 -9.26
N GLU A 50 1.39 5.48 -10.36
CA GLU A 50 2.20 4.42 -10.98
C GLU A 50 3.29 3.94 -10.02
N LYS A 51 3.96 4.87 -9.33
CA LYS A 51 5.00 4.53 -8.35
C LYS A 51 4.47 3.79 -7.14
N VAL A 52 3.24 4.09 -6.70
CA VAL A 52 2.56 3.31 -5.64
C VAL A 52 2.46 1.85 -6.05
N ILE A 53 1.96 1.58 -7.26
CA ILE A 53 1.79 0.20 -7.73
C ILE A 53 3.14 -0.51 -7.79
N GLU A 54 4.16 0.13 -8.37
CA GLU A 54 5.52 -0.41 -8.45
C GLU A 54 6.10 -0.75 -7.07
N VAL A 55 6.02 0.21 -6.13
CA VAL A 55 6.56 0.03 -4.76
C VAL A 55 5.84 -1.08 -4.02
N VAL A 56 4.51 -1.14 -4.13
CA VAL A 56 3.75 -2.20 -3.46
C VAL A 56 4.07 -3.56 -4.04
N ASP A 57 4.14 -3.69 -5.36
CA ASP A 57 4.41 -4.96 -6.03
C ASP A 57 5.82 -5.47 -5.77
N SER A 58 6.82 -4.58 -5.73
CA SER A 58 8.23 -4.96 -5.56
C SER A 58 8.52 -5.63 -4.21
N CYS A 59 7.71 -5.37 -3.17
CA CYS A 59 7.96 -5.85 -1.82
C CYS A 59 6.84 -6.75 -1.27
N PHE A 60 5.78 -6.97 -2.03
CA PHE A 60 4.60 -7.72 -1.56
C PHE A 60 4.95 -9.10 -1.00
N GLU A 61 5.77 -9.86 -1.71
CA GLU A 61 6.16 -11.22 -1.31
C GLU A 61 6.98 -11.24 0.00
N TYR A 62 7.69 -10.16 0.33
CA TYR A 62 8.46 -10.09 1.58
C TYR A 62 7.57 -9.98 2.82
N TYR A 63 6.37 -9.37 2.69
CA TYR A 63 5.54 -8.99 3.85
C TYR A 63 4.18 -9.67 3.87
N ALA A 64 3.76 -10.29 2.76
CA ALA A 64 2.44 -10.90 2.67
C ALA A 64 2.29 -12.11 3.59
N GLU A 65 3.30 -12.96 3.71
CA GLU A 65 3.24 -14.18 4.48
C GLU A 65 2.97 -13.91 5.97
N ASP A 66 3.74 -13.03 6.59
CA ASP A 66 3.59 -12.68 8.01
C ASP A 66 2.22 -12.03 8.30
N ALA A 67 1.79 -11.12 7.43
CA ALA A 67 0.51 -10.46 7.58
C ALA A 67 -0.68 -11.44 7.42
N ILE A 68 -0.61 -12.33 6.44
CA ILE A 68 -1.62 -13.37 6.22
C ILE A 68 -1.65 -14.34 7.40
N TYR A 69 -0.48 -14.73 7.91
CA TYR A 69 -0.38 -15.55 9.11
C TYR A 69 -1.05 -14.89 10.31
N GLN A 70 -0.76 -13.60 10.57
CA GLN A 70 -1.40 -12.84 11.65
C GLN A 70 -2.93 -12.77 11.47
N GLN A 71 -3.40 -12.45 10.27
CA GLN A 71 -4.84 -12.40 9.95
C GLN A 71 -5.51 -13.73 10.28
N ASN A 72 -4.94 -14.84 9.81
CA ASN A 72 -5.51 -16.17 10.01
C ASN A 72 -5.46 -16.59 11.50
N LYS A 73 -4.37 -16.28 12.21
CA LYS A 73 -4.24 -16.54 13.64
C LYS A 73 -5.34 -15.84 14.45
N LEU A 74 -5.56 -14.54 14.19
CA LEU A 74 -6.60 -13.76 14.87
C LEU A 74 -7.99 -14.30 14.54
N LYS A 75 -8.26 -14.61 13.28
CA LYS A 75 -9.53 -15.14 12.82
C LYS A 75 -9.83 -16.52 13.44
N ASN A 76 -8.87 -17.43 13.42
CA ASN A 76 -9.03 -18.78 13.98
C ASN A 76 -9.21 -18.76 15.51
N ALA A 77 -8.64 -17.78 16.19
CA ALA A 77 -8.82 -17.56 17.62
C ALA A 77 -10.15 -16.85 17.96
N ASN A 78 -10.98 -16.50 16.97
CA ASN A 78 -12.14 -15.63 17.15
C ASN A 78 -11.81 -14.36 17.95
N ALA A 79 -10.61 -13.79 17.71
CA ALA A 79 -10.17 -12.60 18.40
C ALA A 79 -11.15 -11.44 18.13
N PRO A 80 -11.35 -10.54 19.11
CA PRO A 80 -12.16 -9.36 18.87
C PRO A 80 -11.54 -8.50 17.76
N ILE A 81 -12.38 -8.02 16.86
CA ILE A 81 -11.95 -7.09 15.80
C ILE A 81 -11.42 -5.82 16.47
N PRO A 82 -10.18 -5.37 16.15
CA PRO A 82 -9.61 -4.18 16.75
C PRO A 82 -10.51 -2.95 16.55
N PRO A 83 -10.57 -2.02 17.53
CA PRO A 83 -11.45 -0.87 17.47
C PRO A 83 -11.04 0.13 16.38
N GLU A 84 -11.98 1.00 16.00
CA GLU A 84 -11.79 2.17 15.15
C GLU A 84 -12.05 3.44 15.95
N GLY A 85 -11.57 4.57 15.45
CA GLY A 85 -11.71 5.86 16.12
C GLY A 85 -10.56 6.17 17.06
N ILE A 86 -10.82 7.05 18.02
CA ILE A 86 -9.87 7.38 19.10
C ILE A 86 -9.94 6.25 20.14
N VAL A 87 -8.80 5.59 20.36
CA VAL A 87 -8.72 4.44 21.26
C VAL A 87 -7.82 4.74 22.45
N GLY A 88 -8.02 4.01 23.56
CA GLY A 88 -7.20 4.11 24.75
C GLY A 88 -5.80 3.53 24.55
N TYR A 89 -4.93 3.72 25.52
CA TYR A 89 -3.53 3.30 25.45
C TYR A 89 -3.39 1.79 25.17
N PHE A 90 -4.09 0.95 25.92
CA PHE A 90 -3.99 -0.50 25.80
C PHE A 90 -4.50 -1.03 24.46
N GLU A 91 -5.60 -0.49 23.95
CA GLU A 91 -6.13 -0.85 22.64
C GLU A 91 -5.18 -0.42 21.51
N ARG A 92 -4.53 0.72 21.68
CA ARG A 92 -3.50 1.21 20.74
C ARG A 92 -2.32 0.25 20.64
N GLU A 93 -1.80 -0.20 21.78
CA GLU A 93 -0.71 -1.19 21.83
C GLU A 93 -1.10 -2.50 21.14
N GLN A 94 -2.34 -2.98 21.35
CA GLN A 94 -2.86 -4.15 20.65
C GLN A 94 -2.93 -3.96 19.14
N VAL A 95 -3.36 -2.79 18.67
CA VAL A 95 -3.36 -2.47 17.24
C VAL A 95 -1.94 -2.44 16.70
N PHE A 96 -1.00 -1.79 17.39
CA PHE A 96 0.40 -1.70 16.96
C PHE A 96 1.12 -3.06 16.98
N ALA A 97 0.75 -3.98 17.87
CA ALA A 97 1.28 -5.34 17.88
C ALA A 97 0.99 -6.11 16.58
N ASN A 98 -0.01 -5.69 15.80
CA ASN A 98 -0.36 -6.27 14.51
C ASN A 98 0.29 -5.50 13.34
N TYR A 99 1.50 -4.95 13.51
CA TYR A 99 2.16 -4.06 12.55
C TYR A 99 2.23 -4.64 11.14
N ALA A 100 2.63 -5.89 10.96
CA ALA A 100 2.76 -6.51 9.63
C ALA A 100 1.41 -6.53 8.89
N LEU A 101 0.34 -6.89 9.61
CA LEU A 101 -1.03 -6.88 9.08
C LEU A 101 -1.50 -5.47 8.74
N ASN A 102 -1.20 -4.49 9.60
CA ASN A 102 -1.54 -3.09 9.39
C ASN A 102 -0.83 -2.52 8.16
N ASP A 103 0.47 -2.78 8.04
CA ASP A 103 1.30 -2.29 6.94
C ASP A 103 0.84 -2.88 5.60
N LEU A 104 0.61 -4.21 5.52
CA LEU A 104 0.08 -4.83 4.30
C LEU A 104 -1.30 -4.29 3.92
N SER A 105 -2.19 -4.08 4.91
CA SER A 105 -3.52 -3.51 4.66
C SER A 105 -3.44 -2.14 4.02
N MET A 106 -2.53 -1.29 4.49
CA MET A 106 -2.33 0.06 3.97
C MET A 106 -1.66 0.06 2.60
N ALA A 107 -0.66 -0.80 2.38
CA ALA A 107 -0.01 -0.93 1.09
C ALA A 107 -1.01 -1.38 0.02
N LEU A 108 -1.82 -2.40 0.28
CA LEU A 108 -2.85 -2.89 -0.64
C LEU A 108 -3.95 -1.86 -0.89
N TRP A 109 -4.40 -1.15 0.15
CA TRP A 109 -5.36 -0.06 0.00
C TRP A 109 -4.80 1.05 -0.91
N SER A 110 -3.56 1.48 -0.70
CA SER A 110 -2.94 2.53 -1.51
C SER A 110 -2.76 2.09 -2.97
N LYS A 111 -2.36 0.83 -3.22
CA LYS A 111 -2.28 0.25 -4.56
C LYS A 111 -3.64 0.21 -5.24
N ALA A 112 -4.67 -0.31 -4.56
CA ALA A 112 -6.01 -0.42 -5.10
C ALA A 112 -6.56 0.97 -5.49
N ARG A 113 -6.40 1.96 -4.62
CA ARG A 113 -6.80 3.34 -4.85
C ARG A 113 -6.05 3.99 -6.00
N SER A 114 -4.75 3.71 -6.11
CA SER A 114 -3.92 4.22 -7.20
C SER A 114 -4.34 3.62 -8.54
N ALA A 115 -4.56 2.32 -8.60
CA ALA A 115 -5.04 1.64 -9.79
C ALA A 115 -6.43 2.14 -10.22
N GLU A 116 -7.33 2.40 -9.26
CA GLU A 116 -8.64 3.04 -9.51
C GLU A 116 -8.47 4.42 -10.15
N LYS A 117 -7.56 5.26 -9.63
CA LYS A 117 -7.25 6.59 -10.16
C LYS A 117 -6.68 6.55 -11.59
N LEU A 118 -5.95 5.50 -11.93
CA LEU A 118 -5.37 5.27 -13.24
C LEU A 118 -6.32 4.56 -14.23
N GLY A 119 -7.53 4.20 -13.80
CA GLY A 119 -8.48 3.44 -14.61
C GLY A 119 -8.07 1.97 -14.84
N LYS A 120 -7.09 1.45 -14.10
CA LYS A 120 -6.60 0.06 -14.17
C LYS A 120 -7.52 -0.86 -13.36
N LYS A 121 -8.73 -1.10 -13.87
CA LYS A 121 -9.82 -1.76 -13.14
C LYS A 121 -9.43 -3.12 -12.58
N ASP A 122 -8.79 -3.98 -13.38
CA ASP A 122 -8.44 -5.34 -12.94
C ASP A 122 -7.39 -5.33 -11.82
N VAL A 123 -6.38 -4.45 -11.91
CA VAL A 123 -5.37 -4.25 -10.87
C VAL A 123 -6.01 -3.72 -9.58
N ALA A 124 -6.96 -2.78 -9.72
CA ALA A 124 -7.69 -2.24 -8.58
C ALA A 124 -8.53 -3.35 -7.89
N MET A 125 -9.25 -4.15 -8.66
CA MET A 125 -10.08 -5.24 -8.13
C MET A 125 -9.26 -6.32 -7.44
N ASP A 126 -8.10 -6.72 -8.00
CA ASP A 126 -7.18 -7.66 -7.36
C ASP A 126 -6.69 -7.12 -6.01
N ALA A 127 -6.20 -5.90 -6.00
CA ALA A 127 -5.68 -5.28 -4.77
C ALA A 127 -6.80 -5.04 -3.74
N TYR A 128 -8.02 -4.64 -4.15
CA TYR A 128 -9.15 -4.54 -3.24
C TYR A 128 -9.53 -5.89 -2.64
N SER A 129 -9.55 -6.97 -3.44
CA SER A 129 -9.90 -8.30 -2.92
C SER A 129 -8.92 -8.78 -1.85
N LYS A 130 -7.61 -8.57 -2.06
CA LYS A 130 -6.57 -8.88 -1.07
C LYS A 130 -6.69 -8.01 0.19
N CYS A 131 -6.97 -6.71 0.03
CA CYS A 131 -7.20 -5.78 1.13
C CYS A 131 -8.43 -6.17 1.98
N ILE A 132 -9.52 -6.61 1.35
CA ILE A 132 -10.76 -7.05 2.03
C ILE A 132 -10.48 -8.23 2.96
N PHE A 133 -9.59 -9.14 2.58
CA PHE A 133 -9.22 -10.29 3.40
C PHE A 133 -8.63 -9.89 4.75
N LEU A 134 -7.96 -8.73 4.84
CA LEU A 134 -7.22 -8.26 6.02
C LEU A 134 -8.13 -7.48 6.99
N GLU A 135 -9.22 -8.07 7.43
CA GLU A 135 -10.27 -7.41 8.25
C GLU A 135 -9.80 -6.95 9.63
N TYR A 136 -8.76 -7.58 10.19
CA TYR A 136 -8.15 -7.19 11.46
C TYR A 136 -7.16 -6.03 11.33
N GLY A 137 -6.74 -5.67 10.11
CA GLY A 137 -5.83 -4.56 9.87
C GLY A 137 -6.43 -3.20 10.26
N ARG A 138 -5.58 -2.33 10.77
CA ARG A 138 -5.91 -0.94 11.10
C ARG A 138 -4.89 0.01 10.52
N ALA A 139 -5.37 1.17 10.13
CA ALA A 139 -4.53 2.26 9.69
C ALA A 139 -4.63 3.43 10.67
N TRP A 140 -3.50 4.05 10.95
CA TRP A 140 -3.44 5.28 11.73
C TRP A 140 -3.67 6.49 10.85
N ASP A 141 -4.62 7.34 11.22
CA ASP A 141 -4.79 8.66 10.63
C ASP A 141 -3.96 9.68 11.43
N PRO A 142 -3.14 10.53 10.80
CA PRO A 142 -2.35 11.55 11.51
C PRO A 142 -3.17 12.51 12.42
N LYS A 143 -4.48 12.56 12.22
CA LYS A 143 -5.40 13.31 13.10
C LYS A 143 -5.69 12.60 14.43
N GLY A 144 -5.13 11.42 14.67
CA GLY A 144 -5.15 10.76 15.97
C GLY A 144 -6.20 9.65 16.14
N TRP A 145 -6.62 9.00 15.08
CA TRP A 145 -7.61 7.92 15.15
C TRP A 145 -7.27 6.75 14.21
N PHE A 146 -7.81 5.57 14.52
CA PHE A 146 -7.68 4.37 13.70
C PHE A 146 -8.89 4.18 12.79
N TRP A 147 -8.66 3.65 11.61
CA TRP A 147 -9.70 3.24 10.67
C TRP A 147 -9.38 1.88 10.03
N ASN A 148 -10.36 1.27 9.40
CA ASN A 148 -10.24 -0.06 8.81
C ASN A 148 -10.10 0.03 7.28
N PRO A 149 -8.90 -0.25 6.71
CA PRO A 149 -8.71 -0.27 5.26
C PRO A 149 -9.62 -1.27 4.54
N SER A 150 -9.86 -2.46 5.12
CA SER A 150 -10.72 -3.49 4.54
C SER A 150 -12.15 -2.99 4.32
N LYS A 151 -12.71 -2.22 5.25
CA LYS A 151 -14.05 -1.62 5.08
C LYS A 151 -14.13 -0.65 3.91
N ASP A 152 -13.11 0.21 3.73
CA ASP A 152 -13.05 1.11 2.56
C ASP A 152 -12.85 0.32 1.26
N CYS A 153 -12.01 -0.74 1.29
CA CYS A 153 -11.82 -1.64 0.16
C CYS A 153 -13.13 -2.33 -0.27
N ILE A 154 -13.95 -2.80 0.67
CA ILE A 154 -15.29 -3.37 0.38
C ILE A 154 -16.16 -2.34 -0.34
N LYS A 155 -16.26 -1.14 0.22
CA LYS A 155 -17.10 -0.07 -0.34
C LYS A 155 -16.70 0.28 -1.78
N ARG A 156 -15.39 0.43 -2.03
CA ARG A 156 -14.84 0.84 -3.32
C ARG A 156 -14.88 -0.29 -4.34
N GLY A 157 -14.47 -1.50 -3.96
CA GLY A 157 -14.54 -2.66 -4.84
C GLY A 157 -15.97 -2.90 -5.36
N ARG A 158 -16.99 -2.77 -4.49
CA ARG A 158 -18.40 -2.81 -4.92
C ARG A 158 -18.76 -1.70 -5.91
N GLY A 159 -18.17 -0.51 -5.77
CA GLY A 159 -18.37 0.61 -6.69
C GLY A 159 -17.87 0.33 -8.11
N LEU A 160 -16.79 -0.44 -8.24
CA LEU A 160 -16.20 -0.81 -9.54
C LEU A 160 -16.97 -1.93 -10.28
N LEU A 161 -17.86 -2.63 -9.59
CA LEU A 161 -18.71 -3.69 -10.18
C LEU A 161 -19.97 -3.13 -10.86
N LYS A 162 -20.27 -1.86 -10.67
CA LYS A 162 -21.42 -1.17 -11.29
C LYS A 162 -21.02 -0.55 -12.62
#